data_28031544ac6f9675cc79861036c9d678
#
_entry.id   28031544ac6f9675cc79861036c9d678
#
_cell.length_a   1.000
_cell.length_b   1.000
_cell.length_c   1.000
_cell.angle_alpha   90.00
_cell.angle_beta   90.00
_cell.angle_gamma   90.00
#
_symmetry.space_group_name_H-M   'P 1'
#
loop_
_entity.id
_entity.type
_entity.pdbx_description
1 polymer ?
#
loop_
_entity_poly.entity_id
_entity_poly.type
_entity_poly.pdbx_seq_one_letter_code
_entity_poly.pdbx_strand_id
1 'polypeptide(L)'
;LNAYIRENEDQRMIAGLIYIDNYDEVMESVEEVRQSLLVALIDRKINKYIGDVDGIVKKLEKDKYFIVLRKDAYKKLKEDKFSLLEEVKQVNIGNSRSATLSIGLGLNTATYALSYQYARVAIDLALARGGDQAVIKDCNGITYFGGKKEQTAKNTRVKARVKAEALREFIVTRDKVIVMGHKIADPDSFGACMGIYRAAVSLEKKAHIVINEVTGSVRPLYDEILESPAYEDDIFITSEQALDYVDDNAMVIVVDTNKPQMTECPELLKRSKMI
;
A
#
# COMPACT_ATOMS: atom_id res chain seq x y z
N LEU A 1 4.74 45.34 17.46
CA LEU A 1 4.75 44.79 16.10
C LEU A 1 5.17 43.31 16.10
N ASN A 2 6.32 42.96 16.71
CA ASN A 2 6.80 41.57 16.73
C ASN A 2 5.88 40.59 17.47
N ALA A 3 5.20 41.03 18.55
CA ALA A 3 4.21 40.22 19.27
C ALA A 3 2.98 39.93 18.38
N TYR A 4 2.45 40.93 17.69
CA TYR A 4 1.32 40.83 16.79
C TYR A 4 1.62 39.93 15.57
N ILE A 5 2.84 40.04 15.02
CA ILE A 5 3.28 39.14 13.91
C ILE A 5 3.35 37.69 14.38
N ARG A 6 3.90 37.43 15.57
CA ARG A 6 3.97 36.07 16.13
C ARG A 6 2.58 35.48 16.41
N GLU A 7 1.68 36.27 16.99
CA GLU A 7 0.31 35.87 17.28
C GLU A 7 -0.44 35.53 15.99
N ASN A 8 -0.27 36.32 14.94
CA ASN A 8 -0.86 36.08 13.64
C ASN A 8 -0.27 34.83 12.91
N GLU A 9 1.04 34.59 13.11
CA GLU A 9 1.68 33.35 12.60
C GLU A 9 1.25 32.09 13.35
N ASP A 10 1.07 32.15 14.66
CA ASP A 10 0.64 31.03 15.49
C ASP A 10 -0.84 30.65 15.22
N GLN A 11 -1.66 31.60 14.77
CA GLN A 11 -3.05 31.38 14.37
C GLN A 11 -3.22 30.81 12.94
N ARG A 12 -2.16 30.75 12.14
CA ARG A 12 -2.26 30.20 10.78
C ARG A 12 -2.72 28.75 10.81
N MET A 13 -3.62 28.42 9.89
CA MET A 13 -4.07 27.06 9.72
C MET A 13 -3.04 26.23 8.95
N ILE A 14 -2.91 24.98 9.33
CA ILE A 14 -2.08 23.97 8.68
C ILE A 14 -2.97 22.81 8.24
N ALA A 15 -2.63 22.21 7.14
CA ALA A 15 -3.29 21.01 6.62
C ALA A 15 -2.55 19.76 7.09
N GLY A 16 -3.33 18.71 7.36
CA GLY A 16 -2.79 17.39 7.65
C GLY A 16 -3.65 16.27 7.09
N LEU A 17 -3.07 15.10 7.03
CA LEU A 17 -3.71 13.86 6.61
C LEU A 17 -3.46 12.79 7.68
N ILE A 18 -4.46 11.95 7.94
CA ILE A 18 -4.34 10.77 8.79
C ILE A 18 -4.87 9.58 7.98
N TYR A 19 -4.07 8.53 7.87
CA TYR A 19 -4.44 7.28 7.18
C TYR A 19 -4.36 6.12 8.17
N ILE A 20 -5.30 5.19 8.06
CA ILE A 20 -5.23 3.89 8.73
C ILE A 20 -4.41 2.97 7.80
N ASP A 21 -3.18 2.65 8.18
CA ASP A 21 -2.20 1.99 7.29
C ASP A 21 -2.64 0.59 6.85
N ASN A 22 -3.26 -0.17 7.76
CA ASN A 22 -3.59 -1.57 7.59
C ASN A 22 -5.11 -1.82 7.72
N TYR A 23 -5.92 -0.89 7.18
CA TYR A 23 -7.37 -0.91 7.33
C TYR A 23 -8.00 -2.26 6.94
N ASP A 24 -7.75 -2.73 5.72
CA ASP A 24 -8.37 -3.96 5.21
C ASP A 24 -7.92 -5.18 6.02
N GLU A 25 -6.64 -5.28 6.37
CA GLU A 25 -6.11 -6.36 7.21
C GLU A 25 -6.72 -6.41 8.62
N VAL A 26 -7.00 -5.25 9.19
CA VAL A 26 -7.63 -5.15 10.51
C VAL A 26 -9.11 -5.50 10.41
N MET A 27 -9.81 -5.05 9.36
CA MET A 27 -11.21 -5.40 9.13
C MET A 27 -11.39 -6.91 8.91
N GLU A 28 -10.52 -7.55 8.13
CA GLU A 28 -10.53 -9.01 7.93
C GLU A 28 -10.26 -9.80 9.23
N SER A 29 -9.58 -9.19 10.19
CA SER A 29 -9.26 -9.81 11.48
C SER A 29 -10.40 -9.78 12.50
N VAL A 30 -11.54 -9.16 12.15
CA VAL A 30 -12.69 -8.97 13.04
C VAL A 30 -13.96 -9.53 12.40
N GLU A 31 -14.82 -10.11 13.20
CA GLU A 31 -16.15 -10.54 12.75
C GLU A 31 -16.93 -9.37 12.12
N GLU A 32 -17.62 -9.61 11.01
CA GLU A 32 -18.31 -8.61 10.20
C GLU A 32 -19.23 -7.69 11.04
N VAL A 33 -19.94 -8.27 12.02
CA VAL A 33 -20.83 -7.53 12.94
C VAL A 33 -20.07 -6.50 13.79
N ARG A 34 -18.79 -6.72 14.06
CA ARG A 34 -17.95 -5.85 14.90
C ARG A 34 -17.13 -4.84 14.11
N GLN A 35 -17.00 -5.01 12.80
CA GLN A 35 -16.20 -4.09 11.95
C GLN A 35 -16.66 -2.65 12.08
N SER A 36 -17.97 -2.40 12.03
CA SER A 36 -18.54 -1.06 12.19
C SER A 36 -18.22 -0.43 13.55
N LEU A 37 -18.19 -1.24 14.61
CA LEU A 37 -17.85 -0.79 15.95
C LEU A 37 -16.36 -0.42 16.03
N LEU A 38 -15.48 -1.22 15.42
CA LEU A 38 -14.04 -0.93 15.38
C LEU A 38 -13.75 0.40 14.68
N VAL A 39 -14.36 0.62 13.51
CA VAL A 39 -14.26 1.88 12.78
C VAL A 39 -14.76 3.04 13.64
N ALA A 40 -15.91 2.91 14.28
CA ALA A 40 -16.48 3.97 15.13
C ALA A 40 -15.57 4.32 16.33
N LEU A 41 -14.90 3.33 16.92
CA LEU A 41 -13.95 3.57 18.01
C LEU A 41 -12.68 4.30 17.53
N ILE A 42 -12.16 3.92 16.37
CA ILE A 42 -11.01 4.61 15.76
C ILE A 42 -11.41 6.04 15.38
N ASP A 43 -12.56 6.23 14.72
CA ASP A 43 -13.11 7.54 14.36
C ASP A 43 -13.25 8.44 15.60
N ARG A 44 -13.78 7.90 16.68
CA ARG A 44 -13.93 8.63 17.95
C ARG A 44 -12.60 9.08 18.53
N LYS A 45 -11.57 8.21 18.50
CA LYS A 45 -10.22 8.58 18.98
C LYS A 45 -9.60 9.68 18.15
N ILE A 46 -9.65 9.57 16.82
CA ILE A 46 -9.12 10.60 15.90
C ILE A 46 -9.84 11.94 16.13
N ASN A 47 -11.18 11.93 16.14
CA ASN A 47 -11.97 13.14 16.34
C ASN A 47 -11.72 13.79 17.72
N LYS A 48 -11.62 12.98 18.77
CA LYS A 48 -11.31 13.49 20.11
C LYS A 48 -9.94 14.11 20.16
N TYR A 49 -8.90 13.41 19.72
CA TYR A 49 -7.51 13.86 19.76
C TYR A 49 -7.29 15.18 19.01
N ILE A 50 -7.87 15.30 17.83
CA ILE A 50 -7.78 16.54 17.04
C ILE A 50 -8.69 17.62 17.61
N GLY A 51 -9.86 17.27 18.15
CA GLY A 51 -10.77 18.21 18.82
C GLY A 51 -10.18 18.80 20.11
N ASP A 52 -9.39 18.03 20.87
CA ASP A 52 -8.73 18.49 22.10
C ASP A 52 -7.70 19.61 21.84
N VAL A 53 -7.33 19.84 20.59
CA VAL A 53 -6.47 20.94 20.13
C VAL A 53 -7.21 21.95 19.22
N ASP A 54 -8.54 22.00 19.30
CA ASP A 54 -9.41 22.84 18.46
C ASP A 54 -9.22 22.61 16.95
N GLY A 55 -8.86 21.41 16.54
CA GLY A 55 -8.72 21.01 15.15
C GLY A 55 -10.02 20.52 14.54
N ILE A 56 -10.06 20.50 13.22
CA ILE A 56 -11.19 20.00 12.43
C ILE A 56 -10.78 18.70 11.73
N VAL A 57 -11.65 17.68 11.78
CA VAL A 57 -11.48 16.42 11.11
C VAL A 57 -12.56 16.24 10.06
N LYS A 58 -12.17 15.85 8.85
CA LYS A 58 -13.08 15.43 7.79
C LYS A 58 -12.67 14.05 7.28
N LYS A 59 -13.52 13.06 7.44
CA LYS A 59 -13.33 11.75 6.83
C LYS A 59 -13.52 11.86 5.32
N LEU A 60 -12.54 11.47 4.53
CA LEU A 60 -12.55 11.51 3.07
C LEU A 60 -12.94 10.15 2.48
N GLU A 61 -12.33 9.08 3.00
CA GLU A 61 -12.54 7.70 2.58
C GLU A 61 -12.68 6.81 3.83
N LYS A 62 -12.87 5.52 3.63
CA LYS A 62 -13.03 4.55 4.73
C LYS A 62 -11.86 4.56 5.73
N ASP A 63 -10.66 4.85 5.25
CA ASP A 63 -9.38 4.79 5.96
C ASP A 63 -8.62 6.11 5.96
N LYS A 64 -9.15 7.20 5.35
CA LYS A 64 -8.44 8.46 5.17
C LYS A 64 -9.19 9.65 5.73
N TYR A 65 -8.47 10.49 6.45
CA TYR A 65 -8.98 11.71 7.08
C TYR A 65 -8.14 12.91 6.69
N PHE A 66 -8.82 14.00 6.42
CA PHE A 66 -8.23 15.33 6.30
C PHE A 66 -8.41 16.08 7.61
N ILE A 67 -7.36 16.75 8.05
CA ILE A 67 -7.38 17.54 9.27
C ILE A 67 -6.90 18.97 9.02
N VAL A 68 -7.46 19.90 9.74
CA VAL A 68 -7.03 21.30 9.77
C VAL A 68 -6.79 21.70 11.21
N LEU A 69 -5.63 22.24 11.48
CA LEU A 69 -5.18 22.66 12.81
C LEU A 69 -4.64 24.08 12.76
N ARG A 70 -4.67 24.80 13.89
CA ARG A 70 -3.84 26.01 14.02
C ARG A 70 -2.38 25.61 14.25
N LYS A 71 -1.46 26.48 13.86
CA LYS A 71 -0.01 26.24 14.00
C LYS A 71 0.42 26.10 15.46
N ASP A 72 -0.25 26.80 16.40
CA ASP A 72 0.01 26.64 17.83
C ASP A 72 -0.40 25.26 18.36
N ALA A 73 -1.45 24.67 17.82
CA ALA A 73 -1.88 23.30 18.16
C ALA A 73 -0.79 22.26 17.85
N TYR A 74 -0.04 22.44 16.76
CA TYR A 74 1.09 21.56 16.44
C TYR A 74 2.12 21.44 17.56
N LYS A 75 2.36 22.53 18.33
CA LYS A 75 3.29 22.50 19.46
C LYS A 75 2.84 21.47 20.50
N LYS A 76 1.54 21.44 20.81
CA LYS A 76 0.95 20.46 21.74
C LYS A 76 1.08 19.03 21.22
N LEU A 77 0.76 18.80 19.93
CA LEU A 77 0.90 17.49 19.31
C LEU A 77 2.35 16.99 19.30
N LYS A 78 3.30 17.91 19.11
CA LYS A 78 4.73 17.61 19.15
C LYS A 78 5.21 17.24 20.56
N GLU A 79 4.78 17.97 21.58
CA GLU A 79 5.09 17.70 23.00
C GLU A 79 4.54 16.35 23.43
N ASP A 80 3.33 16.03 23.01
CA ASP A 80 2.65 14.76 23.22
C ASP A 80 3.22 13.61 22.35
N LYS A 81 4.16 13.91 21.44
CA LYS A 81 4.77 12.95 20.50
C LYS A 81 3.77 12.18 19.67
N PHE A 82 2.62 12.79 19.37
CA PHE A 82 1.54 12.16 18.60
C PHE A 82 1.01 10.86 19.25
N SER A 83 0.62 10.93 20.52
CA SER A 83 0.13 9.80 21.32
C SER A 83 -1.03 9.05 20.67
N LEU A 84 -1.78 9.69 19.75
CA LEU A 84 -2.82 9.05 18.95
C LEU A 84 -2.35 7.77 18.26
N LEU A 85 -1.09 7.71 17.82
CA LEU A 85 -0.50 6.52 17.18
C LEU A 85 -0.60 5.30 18.11
N GLU A 86 -0.25 5.48 19.38
CA GLU A 86 -0.32 4.39 20.36
C GLU A 86 -1.75 4.15 20.87
N GLU A 87 -2.54 5.20 21.01
CA GLU A 87 -3.93 5.07 21.46
C GLU A 87 -4.79 4.25 20.49
N VAL A 88 -4.58 4.39 19.18
CA VAL A 88 -5.33 3.61 18.18
C VAL A 88 -4.90 2.16 18.19
N LYS A 89 -3.64 1.85 18.40
CA LYS A 89 -3.15 0.46 18.54
C LYS A 89 -3.81 -0.29 19.71
N GLN A 90 -4.17 0.43 20.75
CA GLN A 90 -4.84 -0.14 21.93
C GLN A 90 -6.32 -0.44 21.72
N VAL A 91 -6.91 -0.02 20.60
CA VAL A 91 -8.29 -0.36 20.27
C VAL A 91 -8.40 -1.85 19.98
N ASN A 92 -9.03 -2.58 20.89
CA ASN A 92 -9.22 -4.02 20.76
C ASN A 92 -10.67 -4.39 21.09
N ILE A 93 -11.33 -5.03 20.16
CA ILE A 93 -12.69 -5.59 20.29
C ILE A 93 -12.73 -7.05 19.86
N GLY A 94 -11.58 -7.73 19.96
CA GLY A 94 -11.39 -9.10 19.47
C GLY A 94 -10.63 -9.17 18.13
N ASN A 95 -10.10 -8.05 17.66
CA ASN A 95 -9.23 -8.02 16.48
C ASN A 95 -7.88 -8.68 16.80
N SER A 96 -7.44 -9.58 15.93
CA SER A 96 -6.14 -10.25 16.05
C SER A 96 -4.96 -9.36 15.61
N ARG A 97 -5.25 -8.26 14.90
CA ARG A 97 -4.29 -7.26 14.43
C ARG A 97 -4.64 -5.88 14.97
N SER A 98 -3.66 -5.16 15.50
CA SER A 98 -3.84 -3.78 15.93
C SER A 98 -3.90 -2.84 14.72
N ALA A 99 -4.79 -1.85 14.76
CA ALA A 99 -4.79 -0.78 13.77
C ALA A 99 -3.57 0.14 13.97
N THR A 100 -2.96 0.56 12.89
CA THR A 100 -1.87 1.55 12.87
C THR A 100 -2.26 2.77 12.06
N LEU A 101 -1.72 3.92 12.44
CA LEU A 101 -1.97 5.19 11.76
C LEU A 101 -0.69 5.79 11.21
N SER A 102 -0.80 6.45 10.07
CA SER A 102 0.17 7.42 9.59
C SER A 102 -0.43 8.81 9.62
N ILE A 103 0.37 9.80 10.06
CA ILE A 103 -0.02 11.21 10.13
C ILE A 103 0.97 12.04 9.30
N GLY A 104 0.47 12.85 8.37
CA GLY A 104 1.25 13.78 7.57
C GLY A 104 0.82 15.21 7.80
N LEU A 105 1.74 16.11 8.17
CA LEU A 105 1.47 17.55 8.37
C LEU A 105 2.33 18.41 7.47
N GLY A 106 1.74 19.50 6.93
CA GLY A 106 2.45 20.51 6.15
C GLY A 106 2.53 21.84 6.89
N LEU A 107 3.73 22.28 7.25
CA LEU A 107 3.97 23.50 8.05
C LEU A 107 4.74 24.57 7.28
N ASN A 108 4.65 25.79 7.81
CA ASN A 108 5.45 26.95 7.39
C ASN A 108 5.39 27.23 5.88
N THR A 109 4.21 27.11 5.30
CA THR A 109 3.97 27.30 3.87
C THR A 109 3.37 28.70 3.59
N ALA A 110 3.58 29.21 2.38
CA ALA A 110 3.02 30.51 1.97
C ALA A 110 1.49 30.45 1.76
N THR A 111 0.96 29.30 1.37
CA THR A 111 -0.47 29.10 1.06
C THR A 111 -1.00 27.82 1.70
N TYR A 112 -2.32 27.74 1.90
CA TYR A 112 -2.97 26.52 2.39
C TYR A 112 -2.90 25.37 1.40
N ALA A 113 -2.93 25.66 0.09
CA ALA A 113 -2.73 24.65 -0.95
C ALA A 113 -1.33 24.01 -0.84
N LEU A 114 -0.30 24.79 -0.61
CA LEU A 114 1.07 24.30 -0.40
C LEU A 114 1.18 23.50 0.91
N SER A 115 0.46 23.93 1.98
CA SER A 115 0.38 23.16 3.23
C SER A 115 -0.20 21.76 2.97
N TYR A 116 -1.26 21.67 2.19
CA TYR A 116 -1.83 20.39 1.80
C TYR A 116 -0.88 19.53 0.95
N GLN A 117 -0.16 20.14 -0.01
CA GLN A 117 0.85 19.43 -0.80
C GLN A 117 1.97 18.89 0.09
N TYR A 118 2.42 19.65 1.09
CA TYR A 118 3.41 19.19 2.06
C TYR A 118 2.86 18.05 2.93
N ALA A 119 1.59 18.13 3.36
CA ALA A 119 0.95 17.04 4.09
C ALA A 119 0.87 15.75 3.27
N ARG A 120 0.61 15.83 1.94
CA ARG A 120 0.65 14.68 1.05
C ARG A 120 2.03 14.06 0.96
N VAL A 121 3.06 14.87 0.71
CA VAL A 121 4.44 14.36 0.70
C VAL A 121 4.81 13.72 2.05
N ALA A 122 4.37 14.32 3.16
CA ALA A 122 4.64 13.79 4.49
C ALA A 122 3.96 12.43 4.74
N ILE A 123 2.69 12.26 4.32
CA ILE A 123 1.98 10.99 4.48
C ILE A 123 2.58 9.90 3.59
N ASP A 124 2.96 10.21 2.35
CA ASP A 124 3.61 9.28 1.44
C ASP A 124 4.95 8.78 2.02
N LEU A 125 5.73 9.68 2.63
CA LEU A 125 6.96 9.32 3.33
C LEU A 125 6.72 8.44 4.57
N ALA A 126 5.62 8.69 5.31
CA ALA A 126 5.25 7.84 6.43
C ALA A 126 4.95 6.41 5.96
N LEU A 127 4.13 6.27 4.92
CA LEU A 127 3.75 4.99 4.33
C LEU A 127 4.96 4.25 3.73
N ALA A 128 5.81 4.95 2.98
CA ALA A 128 7.02 4.39 2.39
C ALA A 128 8.00 3.81 3.43
N ARG A 129 7.94 4.29 4.68
CA ARG A 129 8.74 3.79 5.81
C ARG A 129 8.06 2.71 6.63
N GLY A 130 6.89 2.25 6.18
CA GLY A 130 6.13 1.17 6.82
C GLY A 130 5.00 1.63 7.74
N GLY A 131 4.62 2.90 7.67
CA GLY A 131 3.52 3.46 8.46
C GLY A 131 3.83 3.65 9.95
N ASP A 132 2.78 3.73 10.77
CA ASP A 132 2.85 3.82 12.22
C ASP A 132 3.70 4.99 12.74
N GLN A 133 3.58 6.16 12.10
CA GLN A 133 4.38 7.34 12.41
C GLN A 133 3.71 8.65 12.00
N ALA A 134 4.13 9.74 12.63
CA ALA A 134 3.81 11.08 12.17
C ALA A 134 5.03 11.70 11.47
N VAL A 135 4.79 12.24 10.29
CA VAL A 135 5.80 12.94 9.48
C VAL A 135 5.35 14.37 9.26
N ILE A 136 6.24 15.29 9.52
CA ILE A 136 6.01 16.71 9.36
C ILE A 136 6.96 17.25 8.31
N LYS A 137 6.42 17.87 7.26
CA LYS A 137 7.19 18.56 6.24
C LYS A 137 7.02 20.07 6.42
N ASP A 138 8.12 20.77 6.50
CA ASP A 138 8.16 22.22 6.43
C ASP A 138 9.13 22.73 5.36
N CYS A 139 9.31 24.04 5.23
CA CYS A 139 10.23 24.63 4.28
C CYS A 139 11.71 24.31 4.56
N ASN A 140 12.06 23.91 5.79
CA ASN A 140 13.43 23.63 6.22
C ASN A 140 13.78 22.14 6.18
N GLY A 141 12.78 21.26 6.08
CA GLY A 141 13.04 19.83 6.06
C GLY A 141 11.87 18.95 6.50
N ILE A 142 12.21 17.74 6.93
CA ILE A 142 11.24 16.73 7.33
C ILE A 142 11.60 16.23 8.72
N THR A 143 10.59 16.14 9.59
CA THR A 143 10.72 15.62 10.96
C THR A 143 9.83 14.39 11.12
N TYR A 144 10.31 13.38 11.83
CA TYR A 144 9.62 12.12 12.07
C TYR A 144 9.34 11.93 13.57
N PHE A 145 8.13 11.43 13.90
CA PHE A 145 7.72 11.03 15.25
C PHE A 145 7.10 9.65 15.21
N GLY A 146 7.38 8.81 16.22
CA GLY A 146 6.97 7.41 16.20
C GLY A 146 7.78 6.62 15.19
N GLY A 147 7.22 5.49 14.76
CA GLY A 147 7.93 4.54 13.91
C GLY A 147 9.01 3.78 14.70
N LYS A 148 8.99 2.46 14.67
CA LYS A 148 10.07 1.65 15.24
C LYS A 148 11.28 1.79 14.32
N LYS A 149 12.29 2.55 14.74
CA LYS A 149 13.60 2.57 14.07
C LYS A 149 14.06 1.12 13.83
N GLU A 150 14.25 0.75 12.57
CA GLU A 150 14.92 -0.47 12.08
C GLU A 150 14.24 -1.83 12.21
N GLN A 151 13.28 -2.07 13.13
CA GLN A 151 12.66 -3.40 13.24
C GLN A 151 11.64 -3.72 12.16
N THR A 152 10.90 -2.70 11.66
CA THR A 152 9.87 -2.92 10.63
C THR A 152 10.52 -3.25 9.27
N ALA A 153 11.59 -2.55 8.91
CA ALA A 153 12.33 -2.85 7.68
C ALA A 153 13.00 -4.24 7.73
N LYS A 154 13.52 -4.66 8.90
CA LYS A 154 14.06 -6.01 9.09
C LYS A 154 12.97 -7.08 9.07
N ASN A 155 11.83 -6.86 9.75
CA ASN A 155 10.72 -7.80 9.75
C ASN A 155 10.05 -7.92 8.36
N THR A 156 9.88 -6.82 7.64
CA THR A 156 9.34 -6.85 6.27
C THR A 156 10.30 -7.56 5.32
N ARG A 157 11.61 -7.29 5.42
CA ARG A 157 12.63 -8.00 4.63
C ARG A 157 12.73 -9.49 4.98
N VAL A 158 12.63 -9.84 6.25
CA VAL A 158 12.61 -11.26 6.68
C VAL A 158 11.33 -11.94 6.18
N LYS A 159 10.16 -11.33 6.35
CA LYS A 159 8.89 -11.86 5.84
C LYS A 159 8.89 -11.96 4.31
N ALA A 160 9.40 -10.94 3.60
CA ALA A 160 9.54 -10.97 2.15
C ALA A 160 10.48 -12.09 1.70
N ARG A 161 11.62 -12.27 2.38
CA ARG A 161 12.56 -13.36 2.10
C ARG A 161 11.95 -14.74 2.35
N VAL A 162 11.21 -14.92 3.45
CA VAL A 162 10.52 -16.19 3.76
C VAL A 162 9.45 -16.49 2.70
N LYS A 163 8.65 -15.48 2.27
CA LYS A 163 7.66 -15.64 1.20
C LYS A 163 8.33 -15.94 -0.15
N ALA A 164 9.43 -15.26 -0.46
CA ALA A 164 10.18 -15.50 -1.69
C ALA A 164 10.79 -16.91 -1.72
N GLU A 165 11.31 -17.39 -0.59
CA GLU A 165 11.83 -18.76 -0.49
C GLU A 165 10.72 -19.80 -0.62
N ALA A 166 9.57 -19.59 0.03
CA ALA A 166 8.40 -20.45 -0.16
C ALA A 166 7.93 -20.49 -1.61
N LEU A 167 7.83 -19.32 -2.28
CA LEU A 167 7.49 -19.26 -3.70
C LEU A 167 8.53 -20.00 -4.57
N ARG A 168 9.81 -19.81 -4.27
CA ARG A 168 10.90 -20.54 -4.93
C ARG A 168 10.74 -22.04 -4.80
N GLU A 169 10.47 -22.56 -3.60
CA GLU A 169 10.24 -23.99 -3.36
C GLU A 169 9.05 -24.50 -4.18
N PHE A 170 7.94 -23.75 -4.23
CA PHE A 170 6.81 -24.12 -5.05
C PHE A 170 7.16 -24.17 -6.55
N ILE A 171 7.87 -23.18 -7.08
CA ILE A 171 8.29 -23.14 -8.48
C ILE A 171 9.23 -24.33 -8.79
N VAL A 172 10.19 -24.63 -7.92
CA VAL A 172 11.17 -25.70 -8.13
C VAL A 172 10.50 -27.07 -8.23
N THR A 173 9.40 -27.29 -7.51
CA THR A 173 8.66 -28.57 -7.53
C THR A 173 7.80 -28.78 -8.79
N ARG A 174 7.75 -27.79 -9.70
CA ARG A 174 6.93 -27.83 -10.91
C ARG A 174 7.78 -27.73 -12.16
N ASP A 175 7.25 -28.22 -13.28
CA ASP A 175 7.94 -28.19 -14.57
C ASP A 175 7.64 -26.91 -15.33
N LYS A 176 6.43 -26.34 -15.12
CA LYS A 176 5.88 -25.21 -15.86
C LYS A 176 5.27 -24.17 -14.94
N VAL A 177 5.43 -22.91 -15.28
CA VAL A 177 4.81 -21.78 -14.60
C VAL A 177 4.00 -20.96 -15.60
N ILE A 178 2.75 -20.70 -15.27
CA ILE A 178 1.87 -19.83 -16.05
C ILE A 178 1.52 -18.64 -15.14
N VAL A 179 1.83 -17.43 -15.60
CA VAL A 179 1.57 -16.21 -14.84
C VAL A 179 0.47 -15.42 -15.51
N MET A 180 -0.44 -14.86 -14.73
CA MET A 180 -1.45 -13.93 -15.24
C MET A 180 -1.76 -12.83 -14.25
N GLY A 181 -2.10 -11.66 -14.78
CA GLY A 181 -2.63 -10.53 -14.04
C GLY A 181 -4.14 -10.38 -14.20
N HIS A 182 -4.62 -9.15 -14.09
CA HIS A 182 -6.02 -8.81 -14.37
C HIS A 182 -6.24 -8.46 -15.85
N LYS A 183 -7.50 -8.62 -16.34
CA LYS A 183 -7.92 -8.49 -17.75
C LYS A 183 -7.54 -7.19 -18.45
N ILE A 184 -7.54 -6.07 -17.70
CA ILE A 184 -7.15 -4.76 -18.23
C ILE A 184 -5.75 -4.48 -17.73
N ALA A 185 -4.75 -5.11 -18.37
CA ALA A 185 -3.36 -4.99 -17.94
C ALA A 185 -2.91 -3.53 -17.85
N ASP A 186 -2.30 -3.18 -16.73
CA ASP A 186 -1.59 -1.93 -16.50
C ASP A 186 -0.09 -2.20 -16.28
N PRO A 187 0.77 -1.18 -16.24
CA PRO A 187 2.20 -1.37 -16.05
C PRO A 187 2.58 -2.10 -14.76
N ASP A 188 1.80 -1.97 -13.67
CA ASP A 188 2.07 -2.63 -12.39
C ASP A 188 1.82 -4.14 -12.51
N SER A 189 0.66 -4.52 -13.05
CA SER A 189 0.30 -5.92 -13.32
C SER A 189 1.28 -6.57 -14.29
N PHE A 190 1.62 -5.87 -15.38
CA PHE A 190 2.58 -6.36 -16.37
C PHE A 190 3.98 -6.56 -15.76
N GLY A 191 4.47 -5.57 -15.00
CA GLY A 191 5.76 -5.66 -14.32
C GLY A 191 5.82 -6.79 -13.28
N ALA A 192 4.73 -7.03 -12.55
CA ALA A 192 4.62 -8.13 -11.62
C ALA A 192 4.67 -9.49 -12.35
N CYS A 193 3.96 -9.64 -13.49
CA CYS A 193 4.05 -10.83 -14.34
C CYS A 193 5.47 -11.10 -14.84
N MET A 194 6.15 -10.06 -15.34
CA MET A 194 7.54 -10.14 -15.79
C MET A 194 8.50 -10.55 -14.66
N GLY A 195 8.29 -10.03 -13.45
CA GLY A 195 9.08 -10.40 -12.28
C GLY A 195 8.99 -11.89 -11.94
N ILE A 196 7.78 -12.44 -11.93
CA ILE A 196 7.55 -13.87 -11.69
C ILE A 196 8.10 -14.73 -12.84
N TYR A 197 7.88 -14.33 -14.10
CA TYR A 197 8.46 -14.98 -15.26
C TYR A 197 9.98 -15.10 -15.14
N ARG A 198 10.67 -14.00 -14.86
CA ARG A 198 12.14 -14.00 -14.69
C ARG A 198 12.58 -14.88 -13.52
N ALA A 199 11.84 -14.87 -12.41
CA ALA A 199 12.12 -15.77 -11.30
C ALA A 199 12.01 -17.25 -11.70
N ALA A 200 10.98 -17.64 -12.45
CA ALA A 200 10.80 -19.00 -12.92
C ALA A 200 11.89 -19.43 -13.91
N VAL A 201 12.20 -18.58 -14.89
CA VAL A 201 13.27 -18.85 -15.87
C VAL A 201 14.64 -18.94 -15.18
N SER A 202 14.92 -18.12 -14.17
CA SER A 202 16.17 -18.21 -13.41
C SER A 202 16.31 -19.51 -12.60
N LEU A 203 15.22 -20.21 -12.38
CA LEU A 203 15.14 -21.55 -11.78
C LEU A 203 15.06 -22.68 -12.83
N GLU A 204 15.39 -22.36 -14.10
CA GLU A 204 15.38 -23.29 -15.22
C GLU A 204 13.99 -23.91 -15.49
N LYS A 205 12.91 -23.15 -15.18
CA LYS A 205 11.54 -23.57 -15.46
C LYS A 205 11.01 -22.91 -16.72
N LYS A 206 10.21 -23.66 -17.48
CA LYS A 206 9.44 -23.09 -18.59
C LYS A 206 8.35 -22.19 -18.02
N ALA A 207 8.27 -20.96 -18.49
CA ALA A 207 7.31 -20.00 -17.99
C ALA A 207 6.66 -19.22 -19.12
N HIS A 208 5.37 -18.89 -18.98
CA HIS A 208 4.62 -18.07 -19.92
C HIS A 208 3.75 -17.06 -19.17
N ILE A 209 3.49 -15.94 -19.80
CA ILE A 209 2.60 -14.89 -19.29
C ILE A 209 1.34 -14.88 -20.17
N VAL A 210 0.17 -14.97 -19.53
CA VAL A 210 -1.11 -14.91 -20.26
C VAL A 210 -1.50 -13.46 -20.48
N ILE A 211 -1.64 -13.08 -21.74
CA ILE A 211 -2.13 -11.76 -22.17
C ILE A 211 -3.01 -11.95 -23.39
N ASN A 212 -4.28 -11.55 -23.32
CA ASN A 212 -5.20 -11.61 -24.45
C ASN A 212 -5.24 -10.28 -25.22
N GLU A 213 -5.18 -9.16 -24.50
CA GLU A 213 -5.23 -7.83 -25.08
C GLU A 213 -4.16 -6.93 -24.47
N VAL A 214 -3.37 -6.30 -25.33
CA VAL A 214 -2.33 -5.36 -24.90
C VAL A 214 -2.89 -3.95 -24.88
N THR A 215 -3.06 -3.40 -23.68
CA THR A 215 -3.55 -2.03 -23.49
C THR A 215 -2.53 -0.99 -23.97
N GLY A 216 -3.02 0.23 -24.28
CA GLY A 216 -2.14 1.33 -24.72
C GLY A 216 -1.06 1.70 -23.70
N SER A 217 -1.31 1.52 -22.40
CA SER A 217 -0.36 1.81 -21.33
C SER A 217 0.76 0.75 -21.21
N VAL A 218 0.49 -0.48 -21.64
CA VAL A 218 1.45 -1.60 -21.59
C VAL A 218 2.17 -1.79 -22.91
N ARG A 219 1.60 -1.32 -24.04
CA ARG A 219 2.12 -1.53 -25.39
C ARG A 219 3.63 -1.24 -25.54
N PRO A 220 4.15 -0.11 -25.07
CA PRO A 220 5.59 0.19 -25.22
C PRO A 220 6.49 -0.83 -24.52
N LEU A 221 6.08 -1.30 -23.33
CA LEU A 221 6.82 -2.31 -22.56
C LEU A 221 6.74 -3.70 -23.22
N TYR A 222 5.57 -4.04 -23.75
CA TYR A 222 5.33 -5.30 -24.44
C TYR A 222 6.18 -5.41 -25.71
N ASP A 223 6.19 -4.35 -26.53
CA ASP A 223 6.96 -4.31 -27.78
C ASP A 223 8.47 -4.38 -27.49
N GLU A 224 8.96 -3.69 -26.45
CA GLU A 224 10.38 -3.75 -26.01
C GLU A 224 10.80 -5.17 -25.60
N ILE A 225 9.91 -5.91 -24.93
CA ILE A 225 10.20 -7.30 -24.53
C ILE A 225 10.26 -8.22 -25.76
N LEU A 226 9.34 -8.07 -26.70
CA LEU A 226 9.33 -8.90 -27.93
C LEU A 226 10.55 -8.64 -28.84
N GLU A 227 11.08 -7.40 -28.86
CA GLU A 227 12.26 -7.07 -29.63
C GLU A 227 13.57 -7.49 -28.95
N SER A 228 13.51 -7.85 -27.68
CA SER A 228 14.69 -8.16 -26.87
C SER A 228 15.14 -9.62 -27.03
N PRO A 229 16.36 -9.88 -27.47
CA PRO A 229 16.91 -11.23 -27.58
C PRO A 229 17.14 -11.93 -26.23
N ALA A 230 16.84 -11.25 -25.12
CA ALA A 230 16.97 -11.80 -23.78
C ALA A 230 15.75 -12.64 -23.34
N TYR A 231 14.70 -12.67 -24.15
CA TYR A 231 13.46 -13.41 -23.89
C TYR A 231 13.15 -14.39 -25.02
N GLU A 232 12.41 -15.45 -24.68
CA GLU A 232 11.95 -16.43 -25.67
C GLU A 232 10.76 -15.87 -26.46
N ASP A 233 10.61 -16.28 -27.72
CA ASP A 233 9.54 -15.80 -28.62
C ASP A 233 8.13 -16.13 -28.10
N ASP A 234 7.98 -17.16 -27.26
CA ASP A 234 6.73 -17.66 -26.71
C ASP A 234 6.46 -17.20 -25.25
N ILE A 235 7.13 -16.12 -24.81
CA ILE A 235 6.93 -15.56 -23.46
C ILE A 235 5.46 -15.21 -23.20
N PHE A 236 4.76 -14.64 -24.18
CA PHE A 236 3.36 -14.27 -24.11
C PHE A 236 2.48 -15.28 -24.83
N ILE A 237 1.44 -15.75 -24.14
CA ILE A 237 0.46 -16.68 -24.68
C ILE A 237 -0.96 -16.19 -24.43
N THR A 238 -1.90 -16.63 -25.27
CA THR A 238 -3.33 -16.36 -25.09
C THR A 238 -3.95 -17.27 -24.03
N SER A 239 -5.16 -16.94 -23.56
CA SER A 239 -5.93 -17.82 -22.68
C SER A 239 -6.16 -19.20 -23.27
N GLU A 240 -6.41 -19.30 -24.57
CA GLU A 240 -6.61 -20.56 -25.27
C GLU A 240 -5.35 -21.44 -25.22
N GLN A 241 -4.20 -20.84 -25.57
CA GLN A 241 -2.92 -21.54 -25.50
C GLN A 241 -2.56 -21.93 -24.05
N ALA A 242 -2.88 -21.09 -23.06
CA ALA A 242 -2.64 -21.40 -21.65
C ALA A 242 -3.48 -22.58 -21.16
N LEU A 243 -4.74 -22.70 -21.62
CA LEU A 243 -5.62 -23.83 -21.29
C LEU A 243 -5.16 -25.15 -21.91
N ASP A 244 -4.51 -25.10 -23.08
CA ASP A 244 -3.90 -26.27 -23.69
C ASP A 244 -2.55 -26.63 -23.06
N TYR A 245 -1.84 -25.64 -22.54
CA TYR A 245 -0.52 -25.81 -21.95
C TYR A 245 -0.56 -26.31 -20.49
N VAL A 246 -1.64 -25.98 -19.73
CA VAL A 246 -1.78 -26.36 -18.33
C VAL A 246 -1.97 -27.88 -18.17
N ASP A 247 -1.18 -28.50 -17.29
CA ASP A 247 -1.29 -29.88 -16.87
C ASP A 247 -1.16 -30.03 -15.35
N ASP A 248 -1.09 -31.26 -14.85
CA ASP A 248 -0.99 -31.58 -13.43
C ASP A 248 0.33 -31.07 -12.79
N ASN A 249 1.35 -30.83 -13.60
CA ASN A 249 2.68 -30.35 -13.19
C ASN A 249 2.87 -28.84 -13.39
N ALA A 250 1.86 -28.13 -13.90
CA ALA A 250 1.88 -26.71 -14.07
C ALA A 250 1.47 -25.99 -12.77
N MET A 251 2.15 -24.88 -12.50
CA MET A 251 1.77 -23.92 -11.45
C MET A 251 1.20 -22.66 -12.09
N VAL A 252 0.03 -22.24 -11.67
CA VAL A 252 -0.57 -20.96 -12.07
C VAL A 252 -0.30 -19.94 -10.98
N ILE A 253 0.27 -18.79 -11.34
CA ILE A 253 0.51 -17.69 -10.43
C ILE A 253 -0.30 -16.48 -10.88
N VAL A 254 -1.15 -15.98 -9.97
CA VAL A 254 -1.95 -14.78 -10.19
C VAL A 254 -1.29 -13.61 -9.46
N VAL A 255 -1.12 -12.52 -10.17
CA VAL A 255 -0.55 -11.29 -9.61
C VAL A 255 -1.53 -10.13 -9.74
N ASP A 256 -1.42 -9.16 -8.87
CA ASP A 256 -2.10 -7.86 -8.88
C ASP A 256 -3.64 -7.91 -8.90
N THR A 257 -4.23 -9.05 -8.59
CA THR A 257 -5.68 -9.16 -8.38
C THR A 257 -6.01 -10.27 -7.40
N ASN A 258 -7.04 -10.06 -6.58
CA ASN A 258 -7.60 -11.06 -5.67
C ASN A 258 -8.99 -11.56 -6.09
N LYS A 259 -9.46 -11.13 -7.29
CA LYS A 259 -10.80 -11.50 -7.81
C LYS A 259 -10.64 -12.45 -8.99
N PRO A 260 -11.02 -13.72 -8.86
CA PRO A 260 -10.92 -14.71 -9.94
C PRO A 260 -11.53 -14.26 -11.27
N GLN A 261 -12.66 -13.56 -11.23
CA GLN A 261 -13.37 -13.09 -12.42
C GLN A 261 -12.64 -11.96 -13.16
N MET A 262 -11.70 -11.30 -12.48
CA MET A 262 -10.91 -10.20 -13.04
C MET A 262 -9.58 -10.65 -13.65
N THR A 263 -9.20 -11.92 -13.48
CA THR A 263 -7.96 -12.47 -14.07
C THR A 263 -8.06 -12.58 -15.59
N GLU A 264 -6.93 -12.59 -16.28
CA GLU A 264 -6.86 -12.76 -17.74
C GLU A 264 -7.57 -14.04 -18.22
N CYS A 265 -7.44 -15.13 -17.48
CA CYS A 265 -8.06 -16.40 -17.79
C CYS A 265 -8.69 -17.05 -16.53
N PRO A 266 -9.95 -16.72 -16.17
CA PRO A 266 -10.62 -17.32 -15.00
C PRO A 266 -10.79 -18.84 -15.09
N GLU A 267 -10.85 -19.39 -16.30
CA GLU A 267 -11.01 -20.85 -16.53
C GLU A 267 -9.74 -21.61 -16.17
N LEU A 268 -8.58 -21.00 -16.32
CA LEU A 268 -7.29 -21.57 -15.94
C LEU A 268 -7.24 -21.91 -14.44
N LEU A 269 -7.88 -21.06 -13.60
CA LEU A 269 -7.96 -21.28 -12.15
C LEU A 269 -8.78 -22.54 -11.79
N LYS A 270 -9.71 -22.95 -12.66
CA LYS A 270 -10.52 -24.16 -12.43
C LYS A 270 -9.80 -25.43 -12.88
N ARG A 271 -8.92 -25.31 -13.87
CA ARG A 271 -8.14 -26.44 -14.41
C ARG A 271 -6.87 -26.73 -13.66
N SER A 272 -6.24 -25.69 -13.12
CA SER A 272 -4.98 -25.84 -12.38
C SER A 272 -5.19 -26.54 -11.04
N LYS A 273 -4.30 -27.46 -10.71
CA LYS A 273 -4.26 -28.12 -9.39
C LYS A 273 -3.48 -27.30 -8.35
N MET A 274 -2.72 -26.30 -8.81
CA MET A 274 -1.91 -25.43 -7.93
C MET A 274 -1.98 -23.98 -8.41
N ILE A 275 -2.47 -23.14 -7.52
CA ILE A 275 -2.60 -21.69 -7.73
C ILE A 275 -1.92 -20.98 -6.58
#